data_9b46e4dea3382b06d566eb52997f0b61
#
_entry.id   9b46e4dea3382b06d566eb52997f0b61
#
_cell.length_a   1.000
_cell.length_b   1.000
_cell.length_c   1.000
_cell.angle_alpha   90.00
_cell.angle_beta   90.00
_cell.angle_gamma   90.00
#
_symmetry.space_group_name_H-M   'P 1'
#
loop_
_entity.id
_entity.type
_entity.pdbx_description
1 polymer ?
#
loop_
_entity_poly.entity_id
_entity_poly.type
_entity_poly.pdbx_seq_one_letter_code
_entity_poly.pdbx_strand_id
1 'polypeptide(L)'
;MAGTMIHLVIAVRLADFIKNNGYLIKTKKSIEDENGTDFNRNMFVVGNICPDGIMNHENYERSMKRHTHFRDGIPDGDFGKEGNIEIFEERLKGFWKEHLEDEKSVGGLYLGYITHMMTDKRFVLYERPKYFENISVIGLTDHDRETFVYFNRDTDLVDFRLIREMPELLETRDILEKTRGYYIKDMITRTDLDKSRRCILKHFFEEVHA
;
A
#
# COMPACT_ATOMS: atom_id res chain seq x y z
N MET A 1 -7.84 7.01 0.62
CA MET A 1 -6.92 5.87 0.39
C MET A 1 -7.69 4.62 0.73
N ALA A 2 -7.32 3.49 0.18
CA ALA A 2 -7.90 2.21 0.55
C ALA A 2 -7.53 1.85 2.00
N GLY A 3 -8.32 0.99 2.64
CA GLY A 3 -8.02 0.47 3.98
C GLY A 3 -6.85 -0.52 3.97
N THR A 4 -6.27 -0.75 5.13
CA THR A 4 -5.09 -1.63 5.28
C THR A 4 -5.40 -3.06 4.80
N MET A 5 -6.57 -3.59 5.15
CA MET A 5 -6.95 -4.95 4.75
C MET A 5 -7.23 -5.07 3.25
N ILE A 6 -7.71 -4.02 2.60
CA ILE A 6 -7.85 -3.98 1.15
C ILE A 6 -6.48 -4.14 0.48
N HIS A 7 -5.46 -3.43 0.97
CA HIS A 7 -4.10 -3.56 0.47
C HIS A 7 -3.56 -4.98 0.68
N LEU A 8 -3.79 -5.59 1.84
CA LEU A 8 -3.32 -6.94 2.14
C LEU A 8 -4.05 -8.01 1.31
N VAL A 9 -5.37 -7.91 1.11
CA VAL A 9 -6.12 -8.83 0.22
C VAL A 9 -5.58 -8.77 -1.20
N ILE A 10 -5.40 -7.56 -1.74
CA ILE A 10 -4.84 -7.38 -3.08
C ILE A 10 -3.43 -7.95 -3.16
N ALA A 11 -2.60 -7.71 -2.13
CA ALA A 11 -1.24 -8.21 -2.08
C ALA A 11 -1.20 -9.75 -2.12
N VAL A 12 -1.98 -10.43 -1.29
CA VAL A 12 -2.03 -11.90 -1.25
C VAL A 12 -2.49 -12.47 -2.60
N ARG A 13 -3.62 -11.99 -3.11
CA ARG A 13 -4.17 -12.48 -4.38
C ARG A 13 -3.26 -12.24 -5.57
N LEU A 14 -2.64 -11.07 -5.63
CA LEU A 14 -1.69 -10.75 -6.70
C LEU A 14 -0.39 -11.54 -6.54
N ALA A 15 0.10 -11.75 -5.32
CA ALA A 15 1.26 -12.59 -5.06
C ALA A 15 1.04 -14.04 -5.52
N ASP A 16 -0.13 -14.60 -5.25
CA ASP A 16 -0.50 -15.94 -5.69
C ASP A 16 -0.64 -16.01 -7.23
N PHE A 17 -1.20 -14.97 -7.83
CA PHE A 17 -1.25 -14.86 -9.29
C PHE A 17 0.16 -14.82 -9.92
N ILE A 18 1.06 -14.00 -9.37
CA ILE A 18 2.45 -13.88 -9.85
C ILE A 18 3.17 -15.23 -9.71
N LYS A 19 3.02 -15.91 -8.56
CA LYS A 19 3.62 -17.21 -8.31
C LYS A 19 3.15 -18.27 -9.32
N ASN A 20 1.86 -18.28 -9.62
CA ASN A 20 1.25 -19.28 -10.51
C ASN A 20 1.50 -19.02 -12.01
N ASN A 21 1.77 -17.77 -12.38
CA ASN A 21 1.97 -17.35 -13.78
C ASN A 21 3.42 -16.97 -14.12
N GLY A 22 4.33 -17.12 -13.16
CA GLY A 22 5.73 -16.72 -13.29
C GLY A 22 5.95 -15.24 -13.01
N TYR A 23 7.07 -14.94 -12.36
CA TYR A 23 7.54 -13.59 -12.07
C TYR A 23 8.89 -13.37 -12.75
N LEU A 24 8.91 -12.48 -13.73
CA LEU A 24 10.12 -12.16 -14.49
C LEU A 24 10.36 -10.66 -14.46
N ILE A 25 11.42 -10.23 -13.79
CA ILE A 25 11.96 -8.90 -13.98
C ILE A 25 12.82 -8.93 -15.26
N LYS A 26 12.25 -8.54 -16.38
CA LYS A 26 12.97 -8.40 -17.64
C LYS A 26 13.77 -7.09 -17.61
N THR A 27 15.04 -7.14 -17.31
CA THR A 27 15.98 -6.04 -17.61
C THR A 27 16.61 -6.24 -18.98
N LYS A 28 17.04 -5.15 -19.64
CA LYS A 28 17.74 -5.23 -20.93
C LYS A 28 18.97 -6.14 -20.91
N LYS A 29 19.52 -6.43 -19.72
CA LYS A 29 20.67 -7.32 -19.49
C LYS A 29 20.30 -8.77 -19.22
N SER A 30 19.08 -9.07 -18.79
CA SER A 30 18.67 -10.42 -18.33
C SER A 30 18.07 -11.30 -19.42
N ILE A 31 18.27 -10.98 -20.68
CA ILE A 31 17.91 -11.88 -21.78
C ILE A 31 18.85 -13.12 -21.83
N GLU A 32 19.99 -13.05 -21.10
CA GLU A 32 21.01 -14.12 -21.07
C GLU A 32 21.10 -14.89 -19.73
N ASP A 33 20.43 -14.42 -18.67
CA ASP A 33 20.41 -15.10 -17.38
C ASP A 33 19.10 -15.88 -17.19
N GLU A 34 19.21 -17.21 -17.24
CA GLU A 34 18.11 -18.14 -16.90
C GLU A 34 17.74 -18.13 -15.40
N ASN A 35 18.49 -17.40 -14.58
CA ASN A 35 18.25 -17.23 -13.15
C ASN A 35 17.45 -15.94 -12.90
N GLY A 36 16.15 -15.96 -13.15
CA GLY A 36 15.24 -14.93 -12.70
C GLY A 36 15.30 -14.78 -11.17
N THR A 37 15.23 -13.55 -10.67
CA THR A 37 15.11 -13.32 -9.21
C THR A 37 13.92 -14.09 -8.66
N ASP A 38 14.13 -14.92 -7.67
CA ASP A 38 13.06 -15.67 -7.02
C ASP A 38 12.06 -14.68 -6.39
N PHE A 39 10.79 -14.80 -6.79
CA PHE A 39 9.74 -13.98 -6.21
C PHE A 39 9.52 -14.35 -4.75
N ASN A 40 9.75 -13.40 -3.86
CA ASN A 40 9.51 -13.53 -2.43
C ASN A 40 8.13 -12.98 -2.06
N ARG A 41 7.16 -13.87 -1.94
CA ARG A 41 5.77 -13.54 -1.60
C ARG A 41 5.66 -12.71 -0.32
N ASN A 42 6.46 -13.03 0.70
CA ASN A 42 6.39 -12.33 1.98
C ASN A 42 6.88 -10.88 1.84
N MET A 43 7.97 -10.67 1.10
CA MET A 43 8.48 -9.32 0.83
C MET A 43 7.49 -8.49 0.00
N PHE A 44 6.80 -9.13 -0.95
CA PHE A 44 5.75 -8.46 -1.72
C PHE A 44 4.57 -8.02 -0.84
N VAL A 45 4.11 -8.89 0.06
CA VAL A 45 3.00 -8.57 0.98
C VAL A 45 3.39 -7.44 1.94
N VAL A 46 4.57 -7.49 2.57
CA VAL A 46 5.01 -6.40 3.46
C VAL A 46 5.32 -5.11 2.70
N GLY A 47 5.78 -5.21 1.46
CA GLY A 47 5.96 -4.06 0.56
C GLY A 47 4.66 -3.27 0.37
N ASN A 48 3.54 -3.98 0.34
CA ASN A 48 2.22 -3.40 0.12
C ASN A 48 1.69 -2.58 1.32
N ILE A 49 2.30 -2.66 2.48
CA ILE A 49 1.96 -1.81 3.64
C ILE A 49 3.03 -0.76 3.93
N CYS A 50 4.17 -0.80 3.23
CA CYS A 50 5.28 0.11 3.48
C CYS A 50 4.93 1.59 3.33
N PRO A 51 4.22 2.05 2.28
CA PRO A 51 3.96 3.48 2.07
C PRO A 51 3.30 4.16 3.27
N ASP A 52 2.37 3.47 3.93
CA ASP A 52 1.68 3.95 5.12
C ASP A 52 2.51 3.82 6.40
N GLY A 53 3.60 3.06 6.36
CA GLY A 53 4.50 2.86 7.50
C GLY A 53 5.07 4.15 8.07
N ILE A 54 5.23 5.18 7.23
CA ILE A 54 5.70 6.51 7.63
C ILE A 54 4.80 7.18 8.68
N MET A 55 3.52 6.83 8.76
CA MET A 55 2.60 7.37 9.77
C MET A 55 2.97 6.98 11.20
N ASN A 56 3.87 6.02 11.38
CA ASN A 56 4.40 5.59 12.67
C ASN A 56 5.75 6.25 13.02
N HIS A 57 6.20 7.19 12.19
CA HIS A 57 7.39 7.99 12.47
C HIS A 57 7.17 8.83 13.73
N GLU A 58 8.20 8.97 14.57
CA GLU A 58 8.11 9.68 15.86
C GLU A 58 7.66 11.13 15.69
N ASN A 59 8.18 11.81 14.68
CA ASN A 59 7.84 13.19 14.34
C ASN A 59 7.00 13.22 13.05
N TYR A 60 5.98 12.38 12.95
CA TYR A 60 5.17 12.30 11.75
C TYR A 60 4.50 13.62 11.40
N GLU A 61 4.68 14.03 10.14
CA GLU A 61 3.98 15.14 9.52
C GLU A 61 3.27 14.67 8.24
N ARG A 62 2.18 15.32 7.89
CA ARG A 62 1.41 14.98 6.68
C ARG A 62 2.23 15.09 5.38
N SER A 63 3.20 15.98 5.34
CA SER A 63 4.17 16.10 4.25
C SER A 63 4.94 14.81 4.01
N MET A 64 5.34 14.09 5.07
CA MET A 64 6.03 12.82 4.96
C MET A 64 5.17 11.77 4.24
N LYS A 65 3.87 11.71 4.54
CA LYS A 65 2.95 10.83 3.84
C LYS A 65 2.77 11.21 2.37
N ARG A 66 2.72 12.50 2.06
CA ARG A 66 2.69 12.94 0.66
C ARG A 66 3.94 12.48 -0.08
N HIS A 67 5.09 12.58 0.56
CA HIS A 67 6.37 12.17 -0.01
C HIS A 67 6.37 10.66 -0.31
N THR A 68 6.08 9.81 0.67
CA THR A 68 6.01 8.36 0.46
C THR A 68 4.94 7.92 -0.53
N HIS A 69 3.96 8.78 -0.81
CA HIS A 69 2.89 8.51 -1.79
C HIS A 69 3.09 9.25 -3.12
N PHE A 70 4.29 9.78 -3.38
CA PHE A 70 4.63 10.51 -4.61
C PHE A 70 3.72 11.70 -4.91
N ARG A 71 3.18 12.34 -3.86
CA ARG A 71 2.23 13.47 -3.95
C ARG A 71 2.82 14.80 -3.52
N ASP A 72 4.14 14.94 -3.47
CA ASP A 72 4.78 16.21 -3.15
C ASP A 72 4.29 17.31 -4.09
N GLY A 73 3.83 18.43 -3.51
CA GLY A 73 3.28 19.54 -4.27
C GLY A 73 1.88 19.30 -4.87
N ILE A 74 1.27 18.13 -4.66
CA ILE A 74 -0.11 17.84 -5.10
C ILE A 74 -1.05 17.99 -3.91
N PRO A 75 -2.01 18.92 -3.92
CA PRO A 75 -3.03 19.03 -2.88
C PRO A 75 -3.89 17.76 -2.80
N ASP A 76 -4.30 17.38 -1.60
CA ASP A 76 -5.02 16.12 -1.38
C ASP A 76 -6.34 16.02 -2.17
N GLY A 77 -7.07 17.13 -2.33
CA GLY A 77 -8.30 17.20 -3.14
C GLY A 77 -8.06 17.18 -4.64
N ASP A 78 -6.84 17.44 -5.07
CA ASP A 78 -6.50 17.62 -6.50
C ASP A 78 -5.84 16.38 -7.12
N PHE A 79 -5.60 15.34 -6.35
CA PHE A 79 -4.88 14.15 -6.85
C PHE A 79 -5.57 13.52 -8.08
N GLY A 80 -6.89 13.54 -8.13
CA GLY A 80 -7.65 12.99 -9.27
C GLY A 80 -7.61 13.81 -10.55
N LYS A 81 -7.03 15.01 -10.55
CA LYS A 81 -6.90 15.85 -11.76
C LYS A 81 -5.84 15.25 -12.69
N GLU A 82 -6.10 15.31 -14.00
CA GLU A 82 -5.29 14.66 -15.05
C GLU A 82 -3.79 14.95 -14.91
N GLY A 83 -3.36 16.20 -14.92
CA GLY A 83 -1.94 16.55 -14.81
C GLY A 83 -1.25 16.07 -13.51
N ASN A 84 -1.99 15.95 -12.42
CA ASN A 84 -1.47 15.45 -11.14
C ASN A 84 -1.29 13.92 -11.15
N ILE A 85 -2.15 13.21 -11.87
CA ILE A 85 -2.02 11.76 -12.09
C ILE A 85 -0.77 11.47 -12.92
N GLU A 86 -0.52 12.23 -13.96
CA GLU A 86 0.65 12.09 -14.81
C GLU A 86 1.94 12.31 -14.00
N ILE A 87 2.02 13.36 -13.20
CA ILE A 87 3.15 13.63 -12.29
C ILE A 87 3.38 12.45 -11.34
N PHE A 88 2.32 11.94 -10.73
CA PHE A 88 2.38 10.77 -9.85
C PHE A 88 2.93 9.54 -10.58
N GLU A 89 2.43 9.24 -11.78
CA GLU A 89 2.88 8.10 -12.56
C GLU A 89 4.35 8.21 -12.99
N GLU A 90 4.81 9.40 -13.34
CA GLU A 90 6.22 9.63 -13.67
C GLU A 90 7.13 9.41 -12.47
N ARG A 91 6.73 9.89 -11.29
CA ARG A 91 7.47 9.65 -10.04
C ARG A 91 7.51 8.18 -9.69
N LEU A 92 6.39 7.47 -9.85
CA LEU A 92 6.31 6.03 -9.61
C LEU A 92 7.22 5.24 -10.58
N LYS A 93 7.25 5.62 -11.85
CA LYS A 93 8.18 5.06 -12.85
C LYS A 93 9.64 5.37 -12.50
N GLY A 94 9.93 6.58 -12.01
CA GLY A 94 11.24 6.97 -11.52
C GLY A 94 11.71 6.09 -10.37
N PHE A 95 10.87 5.95 -9.34
CA PHE A 95 11.09 5.08 -8.19
C PHE A 95 11.38 3.63 -8.61
N TRP A 96 10.58 3.06 -9.50
CA TRP A 96 10.82 1.71 -10.01
C TRP A 96 12.18 1.57 -10.69
N LYS A 97 12.56 2.53 -11.55
CA LYS A 97 13.86 2.50 -12.25
C LYS A 97 15.03 2.61 -11.28
N GLU A 98 14.91 3.45 -10.27
CA GLU A 98 15.95 3.66 -9.26
C GLU A 98 16.18 2.41 -8.41
N HIS A 99 15.11 1.71 -8.03
CA HIS A 99 15.18 0.56 -7.13
C HIS A 99 15.11 -0.81 -7.83
N LEU A 100 15.26 -0.85 -9.14
CA LEU A 100 15.17 -2.10 -9.90
C LEU A 100 16.25 -3.12 -9.48
N GLU A 101 17.47 -2.66 -9.18
CA GLU A 101 18.56 -3.54 -8.73
C GLU A 101 18.35 -3.98 -7.27
N ASP A 102 17.82 -3.11 -6.42
CA ASP A 102 17.44 -3.47 -5.04
C ASP A 102 16.33 -4.51 -5.06
N GLU A 103 15.31 -4.36 -5.93
CA GLU A 103 14.21 -5.32 -6.10
C GLU A 103 14.70 -6.71 -6.48
N LYS A 104 15.71 -6.82 -7.33
CA LYS A 104 16.33 -8.11 -7.69
C LYS A 104 16.91 -8.85 -6.48
N SER A 105 17.34 -8.13 -5.46
CA SER A 105 17.91 -8.73 -4.24
C SER A 105 16.83 -9.11 -3.21
N VAL A 106 15.69 -8.42 -3.19
CA VAL A 106 14.62 -8.62 -2.19
C VAL A 106 13.39 -9.35 -2.75
N GLY A 107 13.23 -9.36 -4.06
CA GLY A 107 12.27 -10.20 -4.79
C GLY A 107 10.80 -9.90 -4.55
N GLY A 108 10.40 -8.64 -4.38
CA GLY A 108 8.98 -8.29 -4.23
C GLY A 108 8.68 -7.05 -3.40
N LEU A 109 9.64 -6.53 -2.63
CA LEU A 109 9.39 -5.42 -1.70
C LEU A 109 8.94 -4.15 -2.43
N TYR A 110 9.70 -3.72 -3.43
CA TYR A 110 9.40 -2.50 -4.19
C TYR A 110 8.22 -2.70 -5.13
N LEU A 111 8.02 -3.90 -5.66
CA LEU A 111 6.83 -4.23 -6.43
C LEU A 111 5.57 -4.18 -5.56
N GLY A 112 5.64 -4.66 -4.31
CA GLY A 112 4.58 -4.52 -3.32
C GLY A 112 4.26 -3.05 -3.03
N TYR A 113 5.31 -2.22 -2.86
CA TYR A 113 5.15 -0.78 -2.69
C TYR A 113 4.39 -0.14 -3.85
N ILE A 114 4.78 -0.45 -5.09
CA ILE A 114 4.10 0.04 -6.30
C ILE A 114 2.65 -0.43 -6.36
N THR A 115 2.40 -1.67 -5.97
CA THR A 115 1.04 -2.23 -5.93
C THR A 115 0.14 -1.44 -4.97
N HIS A 116 0.66 -1.06 -3.80
CA HIS A 116 -0.06 -0.14 -2.89
C HIS A 116 -0.41 1.17 -3.58
N MET A 117 0.56 1.81 -4.22
CA MET A 117 0.36 3.08 -4.92
C MET A 117 -0.69 3.00 -6.02
N MET A 118 -0.69 1.93 -6.79
CA MET A 118 -1.67 1.70 -7.85
C MET A 118 -3.06 1.39 -7.29
N THR A 119 -3.14 0.70 -6.15
CA THR A 119 -4.40 0.45 -5.42
C THR A 119 -4.99 1.78 -4.94
N ASP A 120 -4.19 2.62 -4.31
CA ASP A 120 -4.63 3.94 -3.84
C ASP A 120 -5.08 4.84 -4.98
N LYS A 121 -4.31 4.86 -6.09
CA LYS A 121 -4.71 5.61 -7.28
C LYS A 121 -6.09 5.17 -7.76
N ARG A 122 -6.29 3.86 -7.93
CA ARG A 122 -7.57 3.30 -8.38
C ARG A 122 -8.70 3.65 -7.41
N PHE A 123 -8.45 3.53 -6.12
CA PHE A 123 -9.44 3.85 -5.09
C PHE A 123 -9.86 5.31 -5.14
N VAL A 124 -8.92 6.25 -5.27
CA VAL A 124 -9.21 7.68 -5.34
C VAL A 124 -9.97 8.05 -6.61
N LEU A 125 -9.67 7.39 -7.74
CA LEU A 125 -10.30 7.71 -9.02
C LEU A 125 -11.71 7.11 -9.18
N TYR A 126 -11.97 5.95 -8.59
CA TYR A 126 -13.20 5.20 -8.88
C TYR A 126 -14.09 4.94 -7.67
N GLU A 127 -13.54 4.73 -6.50
CA GLU A 127 -14.35 4.38 -5.33
C GLU A 127 -14.69 5.61 -4.46
N ARG A 128 -13.74 6.49 -4.27
CA ARG A 128 -13.95 7.71 -3.48
C ARG A 128 -15.04 8.62 -4.03
N PRO A 129 -15.15 8.87 -5.36
CA PRO A 129 -16.26 9.65 -5.91
C PRO A 129 -17.64 9.04 -5.59
N LYS A 130 -17.79 7.72 -5.70
CA LYS A 130 -19.04 7.04 -5.35
C LYS A 130 -19.39 7.20 -3.87
N TYR A 131 -18.38 7.16 -3.00
CA TYR A 131 -18.58 7.43 -1.58
C TYR A 131 -19.11 8.84 -1.33
N PHE A 132 -18.55 9.83 -2.01
CA PHE A 132 -19.01 11.22 -1.89
C PHE A 132 -20.40 11.44 -2.47
N GLU A 133 -20.76 10.77 -3.55
CA GLU A 133 -22.15 10.79 -4.05
C GLU A 133 -23.11 10.28 -2.99
N ASN A 134 -22.79 9.17 -2.31
CA ASN A 134 -23.64 8.61 -1.26
C ASN A 134 -23.75 9.54 -0.04
N ILE A 135 -22.64 10.14 0.40
CA ILE A 135 -22.61 11.00 1.57
C ILE A 135 -23.30 12.36 1.31
N SER A 136 -23.36 12.81 0.06
CA SER A 136 -24.06 14.04 -0.35
C SER A 136 -25.56 13.97 -0.09
N VAL A 137 -26.15 12.77 -0.06
CA VAL A 137 -27.57 12.54 0.27
C VAL A 137 -27.92 13.03 1.67
N ILE A 138 -26.96 13.02 2.60
CA ILE A 138 -27.13 13.56 3.96
C ILE A 138 -26.63 15.01 4.11
N GLY A 139 -26.36 15.69 2.99
CA GLY A 139 -25.99 17.10 2.97
C GLY A 139 -24.51 17.40 3.25
N LEU A 140 -23.64 16.40 3.26
CA LEU A 140 -22.20 16.56 3.46
C LEU A 140 -21.45 16.62 2.13
N THR A 141 -20.34 17.33 2.11
CA THR A 141 -19.43 17.46 0.97
C THR A 141 -18.07 16.83 1.27
N ASP A 142 -17.21 16.69 0.27
CA ASP A 142 -15.84 16.22 0.41
C ASP A 142 -14.91 17.18 1.18
N HIS A 143 -15.38 18.39 1.47
CA HIS A 143 -14.66 19.40 2.26
C HIS A 143 -15.04 19.41 3.75
N ASP A 144 -16.14 18.73 4.11
CA ASP A 144 -16.62 18.70 5.48
C ASP A 144 -15.76 17.76 6.34
N ARG A 145 -15.45 18.19 7.57
CA ARG A 145 -14.68 17.40 8.52
C ARG A 145 -15.40 16.09 8.87
N GLU A 146 -16.71 16.15 8.99
CA GLU A 146 -17.56 14.99 9.29
C GLU A 146 -17.45 13.92 8.21
N THR A 147 -17.35 14.31 6.95
CA THR A 147 -17.14 13.38 5.83
C THR A 147 -15.86 12.56 6.03
N PHE A 148 -14.81 13.19 6.52
CA PHE A 148 -13.54 12.50 6.83
C PHE A 148 -13.69 11.50 7.98
N VAL A 149 -14.44 11.86 9.01
CA VAL A 149 -14.71 10.98 10.16
C VAL A 149 -15.53 9.76 9.72
N TYR A 150 -16.59 9.98 8.95
CA TYR A 150 -17.41 8.87 8.41
C TYR A 150 -16.61 7.97 7.48
N PHE A 151 -15.84 8.55 6.57
CA PHE A 151 -15.00 7.80 5.64
C PHE A 151 -14.01 6.87 6.38
N ASN A 152 -13.32 7.37 7.39
CA ASN A 152 -12.37 6.57 8.16
C ASN A 152 -13.09 5.45 8.91
N ARG A 153 -14.20 5.74 9.59
CA ARG A 153 -15.00 4.74 10.29
C ARG A 153 -15.52 3.65 9.34
N ASP A 154 -16.01 4.04 8.18
CA ASP A 154 -16.55 3.09 7.21
C ASP A 154 -15.42 2.25 6.57
N THR A 155 -14.23 2.83 6.41
CA THR A 155 -13.02 2.10 6.00
C THR A 155 -12.64 1.04 7.04
N ASP A 156 -12.63 1.39 8.33
CA ASP A 156 -12.35 0.43 9.41
C ASP A 156 -13.39 -0.69 9.46
N LEU A 157 -14.68 -0.38 9.28
CA LEU A 157 -15.74 -1.39 9.21
C LEU A 157 -15.54 -2.36 8.05
N VAL A 158 -15.12 -1.87 6.89
CA VAL A 158 -14.79 -2.71 5.74
C VAL A 158 -13.59 -3.59 6.05
N ASP A 159 -12.53 -3.04 6.64
CA ASP A 159 -11.32 -3.79 7.00
C ASP A 159 -11.64 -4.91 8.00
N PHE A 160 -12.42 -4.66 9.05
CA PHE A 160 -12.85 -5.70 10.00
C PHE A 160 -13.76 -6.75 9.37
N ARG A 161 -14.59 -6.36 8.41
CA ARG A 161 -15.41 -7.30 7.65
C ARG A 161 -14.54 -8.21 6.78
N LEU A 162 -13.54 -7.67 6.09
CA LEU A 162 -12.63 -8.43 5.26
C LEU A 162 -11.87 -9.49 6.06
N ILE A 163 -11.38 -9.17 7.26
CA ILE A 163 -10.70 -10.15 8.13
C ILE A 163 -11.61 -11.35 8.46
N ARG A 164 -12.90 -11.11 8.67
CA ARG A 164 -13.87 -12.18 9.00
C ARG A 164 -14.29 -13.01 7.79
N GLU A 165 -14.36 -12.39 6.61
CA GLU A 165 -14.92 -13.02 5.41
C GLU A 165 -13.84 -13.60 4.47
N MET A 166 -12.57 -13.20 4.64
CA MET A 166 -11.47 -13.57 3.74
C MET A 166 -10.39 -14.37 4.47
N PRO A 167 -10.45 -15.72 4.43
CA PRO A 167 -9.51 -16.59 5.13
C PRO A 167 -8.05 -16.35 4.74
N GLU A 168 -7.80 -15.90 3.51
CA GLU A 168 -6.45 -15.56 3.03
C GLU A 168 -5.77 -14.44 3.85
N LEU A 169 -6.52 -13.61 4.55
CA LEU A 169 -5.96 -12.61 5.45
C LEU A 169 -5.35 -13.20 6.73
N LEU A 170 -5.76 -14.40 7.14
CA LEU A 170 -5.18 -15.04 8.32
C LEU A 170 -3.70 -15.37 8.11
N GLU A 171 -3.29 -15.72 6.91
CA GLU A 171 -1.86 -15.96 6.61
C GLU A 171 -1.05 -14.65 6.59
N THR A 172 -1.67 -13.49 6.32
CA THR A 172 -0.95 -12.21 6.39
C THR A 172 -0.48 -11.89 7.80
N ARG A 173 -1.19 -12.33 8.83
CA ARG A 173 -0.74 -12.27 10.22
C ARG A 173 0.62 -12.92 10.37
N ASP A 174 0.75 -14.18 9.95
CA ASP A 174 2.00 -14.95 10.03
C ASP A 174 3.12 -14.28 9.23
N ILE A 175 2.82 -13.75 8.05
CA ILE A 175 3.79 -13.02 7.22
C ILE A 175 4.26 -11.77 7.97
N LEU A 176 3.36 -10.98 8.53
CA LEU A 176 3.69 -9.77 9.29
C LEU A 176 4.47 -10.09 10.57
N GLU A 177 4.18 -11.19 11.25
CA GLU A 177 4.90 -11.62 12.44
C GLU A 177 6.35 -12.05 12.14
N LYS A 178 6.56 -12.74 11.04
CA LYS A 178 7.85 -13.40 10.70
C LYS A 178 8.77 -12.52 9.84
N THR A 179 8.21 -11.68 8.96
CA THR A 179 9.01 -10.85 8.05
C THR A 179 9.45 -9.57 8.74
N ARG A 180 10.75 -9.37 8.87
CA ARG A 180 11.35 -8.26 9.62
C ARG A 180 12.60 -7.72 8.92
N GLY A 181 13.05 -6.54 9.35
CA GLY A 181 14.33 -5.99 8.94
C GLY A 181 14.32 -5.31 7.56
N TYR A 182 13.18 -5.22 6.90
CA TYR A 182 13.02 -4.51 5.64
C TYR A 182 12.89 -3.00 5.85
N TYR A 183 13.18 -2.23 4.82
CA TYR A 183 13.07 -0.77 4.78
C TYR A 183 12.93 -0.32 3.33
N ILE A 184 12.49 0.91 3.13
CA ILE A 184 12.50 1.53 1.80
C ILE A 184 13.60 2.59 1.81
N LYS A 185 14.62 2.34 1.02
CA LYS A 185 15.81 3.19 0.97
C LYS A 185 15.42 4.65 0.73
N ASP A 186 16.04 5.54 1.50
CA ASP A 186 15.86 7.00 1.45
C ASP A 186 14.41 7.50 1.71
N MET A 187 13.46 6.61 2.06
CA MET A 187 12.07 6.98 2.27
C MET A 187 11.50 6.57 3.63
N ILE A 188 11.69 5.30 4.05
CA ILE A 188 11.03 4.78 5.26
C ILE A 188 11.99 3.86 6.01
N THR A 189 12.21 4.17 7.30
CA THR A 189 13.17 3.43 8.11
C THR A 189 12.64 2.08 8.58
N ARG A 190 13.55 1.18 8.97
CA ARG A 190 13.19 -0.10 9.61
C ARG A 190 12.35 0.11 10.86
N THR A 191 12.69 1.13 11.65
CA THR A 191 11.97 1.43 12.88
C THR A 191 10.51 1.80 12.63
N ASP A 192 10.25 2.61 11.61
CA ASP A 192 8.89 3.02 11.25
C ASP A 192 8.08 1.84 10.74
N LEU A 193 8.67 0.99 9.90
CA LEU A 193 8.01 -0.21 9.38
C LEU A 193 7.76 -1.26 10.46
N ASP A 194 8.69 -1.43 11.41
CA ASP A 194 8.48 -2.32 12.56
C ASP A 194 7.37 -1.81 13.50
N LYS A 195 7.27 -0.50 13.71
CA LYS A 195 6.16 0.09 14.47
C LYS A 195 4.83 -0.11 13.73
N SER A 196 4.79 0.21 12.44
CA SER A 196 3.60 0.04 11.58
C SER A 196 3.08 -1.40 11.61
N ARG A 197 3.97 -2.36 11.38
CA ARG A 197 3.65 -3.78 11.42
C ARG A 197 3.04 -4.20 12.77
N ARG A 198 3.61 -3.76 13.90
CA ARG A 198 3.07 -4.05 15.24
C ARG A 198 1.70 -3.41 15.45
N CYS A 199 1.50 -2.18 14.98
CA CYS A 199 0.20 -1.51 15.03
C CYS A 199 -0.86 -2.29 14.25
N ILE A 200 -0.54 -2.76 13.05
CA ILE A 200 -1.45 -3.56 12.22
C ILE A 200 -1.79 -4.88 12.93
N LEU A 201 -0.79 -5.60 13.43
CA LEU A 201 -1.01 -6.87 14.15
C LEU A 201 -1.91 -6.66 15.37
N LYS A 202 -1.61 -5.67 16.19
CA LYS A 202 -2.39 -5.38 17.38
C LYS A 202 -3.83 -4.99 17.03
N HIS A 203 -4.00 -4.00 16.15
CA HIS A 203 -5.33 -3.44 15.85
C HIS A 203 -6.25 -4.45 15.15
N PHE A 204 -5.75 -5.19 14.18
CA PHE A 204 -6.60 -6.04 13.34
C PHE A 204 -6.61 -7.52 13.71
N PHE A 205 -5.58 -8.04 14.38
CA PHE A 205 -5.48 -9.48 14.65
C PHE A 205 -5.49 -9.85 16.13
N GLU A 206 -5.25 -8.91 17.05
CA GLU A 206 -5.27 -9.17 18.49
C GLU A 206 -6.53 -8.58 19.16
N GLU A 207 -6.89 -7.32 18.88
CA GLU A 207 -8.02 -6.63 19.52
C GLU A 207 -9.40 -7.12 19.06
N VAL A 208 -9.50 -7.78 17.89
CA VAL A 208 -10.76 -8.32 17.35
C VAL A 208 -11.23 -9.59 18.06
N HIS A 209 -10.36 -10.24 18.85
CA HIS A 209 -10.67 -11.48 19.57
C HIS A 209 -10.90 -11.28 21.07
N ALA A 210 -10.89 -10.04 21.54
CA ALA A 210 -11.21 -9.66 22.92
C ALA A 210 -12.63 -9.09 23.00
#